data_ab693faded445f1341f2bd2e721a327f
#
_entry.id   ab693faded445f1341f2bd2e721a327f
#
_cell.length_a   1.000
_cell.length_b   1.000
_cell.length_c   1.000
_cell.angle_alpha   90.00
_cell.angle_beta   90.00
_cell.angle_gamma   90.00
#
_symmetry.space_group_name_H-M   'P 1'
#
loop_
_entity.id
_entity.type
_entity.pdbx_description
1 polymer ?
#
loop_
_entity_poly.entity_id
_entity_poly.type
_entity_poly.pdbx_seq_one_letter_code
_entity_poly.pdbx_strand_id
1 'polypeptide(L)'
;MVAWNVGVNAADAPTVDALATPFPLGCFTEKLKLSGAYRSVKKHLYVHGTVLPRESPFRVFYERAQAAGWSAHALACGHDVMLDEPEKTAEVLESLI
;
A
#
# COMPACT_ATOMS: atom_id res chain seq x y z
N MET A 1 -22.60 -2.35 1.79
CA MET A 1 -21.36 -1.58 1.67
C MET A 1 -20.17 -2.53 1.70
N VAL A 2 -19.33 -2.37 0.81
CA VAL A 2 -18.12 -3.19 0.75
C VAL A 2 -16.95 -2.33 1.23
N ALA A 3 -16.38 -2.71 2.36
CA ALA A 3 -15.24 -1.98 2.94
C ALA A 3 -13.98 -2.07 2.06
N TRP A 4 -13.95 -3.01 1.15
CA TRP A 4 -12.80 -3.34 0.31
C TRP A 4 -12.44 -2.26 -0.69
N ASN A 5 -13.40 -1.43 -1.08
CA ASN A 5 -13.14 -0.37 -2.06
C ASN A 5 -12.81 0.99 -1.43
N VAL A 6 -12.60 1.04 -0.13
CA VAL A 6 -12.17 2.27 0.54
C VAL A 6 -10.75 2.61 0.07
N GLY A 7 -10.62 3.76 -0.56
CA GLY A 7 -9.33 4.19 -1.13
C GLY A 7 -9.11 3.75 -2.58
N VAL A 8 -10.07 3.06 -3.18
CA VAL A 8 -10.07 2.72 -4.61
C VAL A 8 -10.80 3.84 -5.36
N ASN A 9 -10.34 4.17 -6.57
CA ASN A 9 -11.02 5.18 -7.39
C ASN A 9 -12.42 4.70 -7.80
N ALA A 10 -13.32 5.65 -8.04
CA ALA A 10 -14.73 5.34 -8.33
C ALA A 10 -14.94 4.52 -9.60
N ALA A 11 -14.08 4.66 -10.59
CA ALA A 11 -14.19 3.92 -11.85
C ALA A 11 -13.90 2.42 -11.67
N ASP A 12 -12.96 2.08 -10.80
CA ASP A 12 -12.52 0.71 -10.56
C ASP A 12 -13.25 0.02 -9.40
N ALA A 13 -13.94 0.77 -8.55
CA ALA A 13 -14.63 0.23 -7.39
C ALA A 13 -15.61 -0.93 -7.72
N PRO A 14 -16.43 -0.86 -8.78
CA PRO A 14 -17.32 -1.99 -9.13
C PRO A 14 -16.56 -3.26 -9.48
N THR A 15 -15.42 -3.16 -10.16
CA THR A 15 -14.58 -4.30 -10.51
C THR A 15 -13.95 -4.92 -9.27
N VAL A 16 -13.44 -4.10 -8.37
CA VAL A 16 -12.87 -4.55 -7.10
C VAL A 16 -13.93 -5.26 -6.27
N ASP A 17 -15.13 -4.69 -6.16
CA ASP A 17 -16.24 -5.30 -5.42
C ASP A 17 -16.65 -6.66 -6.00
N ALA A 18 -16.66 -6.78 -7.32
CA ALA A 18 -17.03 -8.03 -7.99
C ALA A 18 -16.00 -9.15 -7.80
N LEU A 19 -14.73 -8.80 -7.70
CA LEU A 19 -13.63 -9.75 -7.60
C LEU A 19 -13.18 -10.02 -6.15
N ALA A 20 -13.47 -9.12 -5.23
CA ALA A 20 -13.06 -9.26 -3.83
C ALA A 20 -13.75 -10.45 -3.17
N THR A 21 -13.01 -11.16 -2.34
CA THR A 21 -13.50 -12.29 -1.55
C THR A 21 -13.37 -11.99 -0.06
N PRO A 22 -14.12 -12.72 0.81
CA PRO A 22 -13.97 -12.57 2.25
C PRO A 22 -12.52 -12.78 2.70
N PHE A 23 -12.08 -11.97 3.65
CA PHE A 23 -10.73 -12.05 4.21
C PHE A 23 -10.78 -12.82 5.53
N PRO A 24 -9.91 -13.84 5.74
CA PRO A 24 -9.95 -14.62 6.97
C PRO A 24 -9.70 -13.76 8.22
N LEU A 25 -10.53 -13.95 9.23
CA LEU A 25 -10.43 -13.18 10.47
C LEU A 25 -9.05 -13.33 11.13
N GLY A 26 -8.45 -14.52 11.04
CA GLY A 26 -7.11 -14.77 11.58
C GLY A 26 -6.04 -13.82 11.06
N CYS A 27 -6.19 -13.34 9.82
CA CYS A 27 -5.25 -12.38 9.24
C CYS A 27 -5.25 -11.03 9.97
N PHE A 28 -6.34 -10.70 10.68
CA PHE A 28 -6.43 -9.47 11.46
C PHE A 28 -6.09 -9.68 12.94
N THR A 29 -6.31 -10.87 13.47
CA THR A 29 -6.19 -11.16 14.91
C THR A 29 -4.87 -11.81 15.28
N GLU A 30 -4.25 -12.54 14.37
CA GLU A 30 -2.96 -13.18 14.61
C GLU A 30 -1.84 -12.15 14.59
N LYS A 31 -0.97 -12.22 15.59
CA LYS A 31 0.16 -11.29 15.68
C LYS A 31 1.32 -11.76 14.81
N LEU A 32 1.83 -10.85 14.01
CA LEU A 32 3.02 -11.08 13.21
C LEU A 32 4.26 -11.14 14.11
N LYS A 33 5.07 -12.19 13.93
CA LYS A 33 6.36 -12.35 14.61
C LYS A 33 7.47 -12.36 13.57
N LEU A 34 8.31 -11.33 13.60
CA LEU A 34 9.44 -11.19 12.68
C LEU A 34 10.75 -11.42 13.41
N SER A 35 11.69 -12.12 12.76
CA SER A 35 13.06 -12.28 13.27
C SER A 35 13.93 -11.04 13.09
N GLY A 36 13.49 -10.07 12.29
CA GLY A 36 14.30 -8.92 11.89
C GLY A 36 15.15 -9.15 10.66
N ALA A 37 15.10 -10.35 10.06
CA ALA A 37 15.88 -10.67 8.87
C ALA A 37 15.59 -9.76 7.67
N TYR A 38 14.41 -9.15 7.61
CA TYR A 38 14.06 -8.18 6.56
C TYR A 38 15.04 -7.00 6.49
N ARG A 39 15.70 -6.68 7.59
CA ARG A 39 16.68 -5.58 7.66
C ARG A 39 17.95 -5.87 6.87
N SER A 40 18.23 -7.15 6.58
CA SER A 40 19.36 -7.54 5.76
C SER A 40 19.11 -7.41 4.26
N VAL A 41 17.88 -7.19 3.85
CA VAL A 41 17.53 -6.88 2.46
C VAL A 41 18.15 -5.54 2.10
N LYS A 42 18.90 -5.48 1.00
CA LYS A 42 19.72 -4.31 0.66
C LYS A 42 18.91 -3.09 0.23
N LYS A 43 17.77 -3.31 -0.39
CA LYS A 43 16.95 -2.22 -0.93
C LYS A 43 15.52 -2.34 -0.42
N HIS A 44 15.00 -1.26 0.11
CA HIS A 44 13.62 -1.17 0.60
C HIS A 44 12.93 0.00 -0.06
N LEU A 45 11.68 -0.20 -0.42
CA LEU A 45 10.83 0.79 -1.04
C LEU A 45 9.48 0.85 -0.32
N TYR A 46 8.99 2.05 -0.11
CA TYR A 46 7.63 2.29 0.35
C TYR A 46 6.91 3.24 -0.60
N VAL A 47 5.73 2.86 -1.06
CA VAL A 47 4.89 3.71 -1.91
C VAL A 47 3.61 4.04 -1.15
N HIS A 48 3.32 5.32 -1.02
CA HIS A 48 2.17 5.84 -0.28
C HIS A 48 1.19 6.53 -1.21
N GLY A 49 -0.04 6.03 -1.27
CA GLY A 49 -1.16 6.71 -1.92
C GLY A 49 -1.73 7.76 -0.98
N THR A 50 -1.73 9.03 -1.38
CA THR A 50 -2.08 10.14 -0.49
C THR A 50 -3.55 10.52 -0.49
N VAL A 51 -4.33 10.06 -1.49
CA VAL A 51 -5.74 10.43 -1.65
C VAL A 51 -6.64 9.38 -1.02
N LEU A 52 -7.17 9.68 0.16
CA LEU A 52 -8.16 8.88 0.87
C LEU A 52 -9.28 9.77 1.36
N PRO A 53 -10.49 9.20 1.59
CA PRO A 53 -11.63 9.96 2.14
C PRO A 53 -11.37 10.54 3.54
N ARG A 54 -10.36 10.03 4.21
CA ARG A 54 -9.92 10.43 5.56
C ARG A 54 -8.42 10.26 5.68
N GLU A 55 -7.85 10.67 6.79
CA GLU A 55 -6.43 10.48 7.05
C GLU A 55 -6.04 9.01 6.91
N SER A 56 -4.99 8.75 6.15
CA SER A 56 -4.52 7.39 5.88
C SER A 56 -3.91 6.77 7.13
N PRO A 57 -4.33 5.55 7.52
CA PRO A 57 -3.69 4.84 8.62
C PRO A 57 -2.26 4.39 8.25
N PHE A 58 -1.90 4.46 6.98
CA PHE A 58 -0.58 4.04 6.48
C PHE A 58 0.44 5.17 6.45
N ARG A 59 0.04 6.41 6.72
CA ARG A 59 0.95 7.54 6.74
C ARG A 59 2.10 7.37 7.73
N VAL A 60 1.84 6.79 8.88
CA VAL A 60 2.86 6.51 9.89
C VAL A 60 3.95 5.57 9.36
N PHE A 61 3.59 4.62 8.51
CA PHE A 61 4.56 3.70 7.90
C PHE A 61 5.40 4.40 6.84
N TYR A 62 4.81 5.32 6.09
CA TYR A 62 5.53 6.17 5.15
C TYR A 62 6.60 7.01 5.87
N GLU A 63 6.21 7.65 6.96
CA GLU A 63 7.13 8.44 7.79
C GLU A 63 8.25 7.58 8.38
N ARG A 64 7.91 6.38 8.84
CA ARG A 64 8.92 5.42 9.36
C ARG A 64 9.88 4.96 8.26
N ALA A 65 9.39 4.73 7.07
CA ALA A 65 10.21 4.36 5.93
C ALA A 65 11.22 5.46 5.59
N GLN A 66 10.77 6.73 5.57
CA GLN A 66 11.64 7.87 5.38
C GLN A 66 12.72 7.96 6.47
N ALA A 67 12.31 7.81 7.73
CA ALA A 67 13.23 7.86 8.85
C ALA A 67 14.25 6.72 8.84
N ALA A 68 13.87 5.56 8.31
CA ALA A 68 14.76 4.40 8.17
C ALA A 68 15.69 4.49 6.94
N GLY A 69 15.57 5.53 6.14
CA GLY A 69 16.37 5.70 4.93
C GLY A 69 15.92 4.86 3.73
N TRP A 70 14.70 4.36 3.76
CA TRP A 70 14.11 3.64 2.64
C TRP A 70 13.81 4.59 1.47
N SER A 71 13.75 4.05 0.26
CA SER A 71 13.21 4.79 -0.88
C SER A 71 11.70 4.93 -0.66
N ALA A 72 11.25 6.14 -0.35
CA ALA A 72 9.85 6.40 -0.03
C ALA A 72 9.24 7.37 -1.04
N HIS A 73 8.13 6.98 -1.63
CA HIS A 73 7.44 7.74 -2.67
C HIS A 73 5.98 7.97 -2.29
N ALA A 74 5.51 9.20 -2.47
CA ALA A 74 4.10 9.56 -2.30
C ALA A 74 3.49 9.82 -3.68
N LEU A 75 2.39 9.14 -3.97
CA LEU A 75 1.63 9.31 -5.21
C LEU A 75 0.26 9.92 -4.88
N ALA A 76 -0.16 10.90 -5.66
CA ALA A 76 -1.45 11.59 -5.50
C ALA A 76 -2.59 10.73 -6.07
N CYS A 77 -2.81 9.56 -5.49
CA CYS A 77 -3.81 8.59 -5.90
C CYS A 77 -4.32 7.80 -4.69
N GLY A 78 -5.25 6.88 -4.91
CA GLY A 78 -5.80 6.01 -3.87
C GLY A 78 -4.79 5.01 -3.31
N HIS A 79 -5.25 4.19 -2.39
CA HIS A 79 -4.40 3.20 -1.73
C HIS A 79 -3.83 2.17 -2.70
N ASP A 80 -4.63 1.72 -3.65
CA ASP A 80 -4.21 0.75 -4.67
C ASP A 80 -3.47 1.46 -5.80
N VAL A 81 -2.24 1.87 -5.52
CA VAL A 81 -1.43 2.67 -6.45
C VAL A 81 -1.22 1.99 -7.80
N MET A 82 -1.11 0.66 -7.82
CA MET A 82 -0.95 -0.13 -9.04
C MET A 82 -2.19 -0.07 -9.95
N LEU A 83 -3.35 0.23 -9.37
CA LEU A 83 -4.61 0.36 -10.09
C LEU A 83 -4.79 1.78 -10.62
N ASP A 84 -4.50 2.79 -9.81
CA ASP A 84 -4.69 4.19 -10.15
C ASP A 84 -3.56 4.75 -11.03
N GLU A 85 -2.32 4.36 -10.74
CA GLU A 85 -1.11 4.88 -11.38
C GLU A 85 -0.15 3.74 -11.71
N PRO A 86 -0.54 2.82 -12.63
CA PRO A 86 0.28 1.64 -12.92
C PRO A 86 1.65 1.99 -13.50
N GLU A 87 1.73 3.00 -14.36
CA GLU A 87 2.97 3.42 -14.99
C GLU A 87 3.95 4.01 -13.99
N LYS A 88 3.47 4.93 -13.15
CA LYS A 88 4.30 5.51 -12.08
C LYS A 88 4.73 4.47 -11.06
N THR A 89 3.85 3.52 -10.74
CA THR A 89 4.18 2.40 -9.85
C THR A 89 5.31 1.57 -10.44
N ALA A 90 5.24 1.24 -11.72
CA ALA A 90 6.30 0.52 -12.42
C ALA A 90 7.62 1.29 -12.43
N GLU A 91 7.60 2.58 -12.72
CA GLU A 91 8.79 3.44 -12.72
C GLU A 91 9.46 3.46 -11.33
N VAL A 92 8.66 3.58 -10.28
CA VAL A 92 9.15 3.59 -8.90
C VAL A 92 9.82 2.25 -8.56
N LEU A 93 9.19 1.13 -8.93
CA LEU A 93 9.76 -0.21 -8.72
C LEU A 93 11.07 -0.39 -9.49
N GLU A 94 11.11 0.03 -10.74
CA GLU A 94 12.33 -0.03 -11.57
C GLU A 94 13.47 0.80 -11.00
N SER A 95 13.17 1.88 -10.28
CA SER A 95 14.20 2.74 -9.68
C SER A 95 15.07 2.02 -8.65
N LEU A 96 14.62 0.85 -8.15
CA LEU A 96 15.40 0.03 -7.22
C LEU A 96 16.39 -0.92 -7.89
N ILE A 97 16.29 -1.11 -9.18
CA ILE A 97 17.13 -2.08 -9.91
C ILE A 97 18.55 -1.55 -10.14
#